data_3234ab0b1c369c3e77e605a54bbc86d8
#
_entry.id   3234ab0b1c369c3e77e605a54bbc86d8
#
_cell.length_a   1.000
_cell.length_b   1.000
_cell.length_c   1.000
_cell.angle_alpha   90.00
_cell.angle_beta   90.00
_cell.angle_gamma   90.00
#
_symmetry.space_group_name_H-M   'P 1'
#
loop_
_entity.id
_entity.type
_entity.pdbx_description
1 polymer ?
#
loop_
_entity_poly.entity_id
_entity_poly.type
_entity_poly.pdbx_seq_one_letter_code
_entity_poly.pdbx_strand_id
1 'polypeptide(L)'
;MTRIQNHMTKIVRILVFAFLMLIPVCGVAQDKIKIACIGNSITEGADNYPTPLARMLGNQYEVGNFGKWGHTLLRKGDHPYMSTDAFINAQKFQPNVVIIKLGTNDSKPENWKYKDEFETDLEYMISTFQKCGSKPKIIICRCIPASNT
;
A
#
# COMPACT_ATOMS: atom_id res chain seq x y z
N MET A 1 34.84 -46.31 39.43
CA MET A 1 34.42 -46.02 38.04
C MET A 1 33.20 -45.11 37.91
N THR A 2 32.31 -44.99 38.86
CA THR A 2 31.03 -44.27 38.83
C THR A 2 31.11 -42.74 38.97
N ARG A 3 32.14 -42.18 39.64
CA ARG A 3 32.25 -40.73 39.91
C ARG A 3 32.67 -39.92 38.67
N ILE A 4 33.54 -40.46 37.84
CA ILE A 4 34.04 -39.83 36.58
C ILE A 4 32.93 -39.80 35.53
N GLN A 5 32.14 -40.87 35.45
CA GLN A 5 31.02 -40.98 34.50
C GLN A 5 29.92 -39.97 34.79
N ASN A 6 29.61 -39.70 36.06
CA ASN A 6 28.65 -38.69 36.49
C ASN A 6 29.11 -37.25 36.19
N HIS A 7 30.43 -36.96 36.30
CA HIS A 7 30.98 -35.66 35.96
C HIS A 7 30.92 -35.39 34.43
N MET A 8 31.29 -36.39 33.63
CA MET A 8 31.20 -36.27 32.15
C MET A 8 29.77 -36.04 31.68
N THR A 9 28.81 -36.77 32.27
CA THR A 9 27.39 -36.60 31.91
C THR A 9 26.85 -35.20 32.27
N LYS A 10 27.31 -34.61 33.39
CA LYS A 10 26.95 -33.23 33.76
C LYS A 10 27.56 -32.20 32.81
N ILE A 11 28.82 -32.38 32.44
CA ILE A 11 29.50 -31.45 31.49
C ILE A 11 28.84 -31.51 30.12
N VAL A 12 28.53 -32.68 29.59
CA VAL A 12 27.82 -32.85 28.30
C VAL A 12 26.44 -32.23 28.35
N ARG A 13 25.68 -32.38 29.44
CA ARG A 13 24.37 -31.72 29.60
C ARG A 13 24.48 -30.20 29.62
N ILE A 14 25.50 -29.61 30.28
CA ILE A 14 25.73 -28.17 30.32
C ILE A 14 26.12 -27.65 28.92
N LEU A 15 26.97 -28.37 28.20
CA LEU A 15 27.38 -28.01 26.84
C LEU A 15 26.22 -28.08 25.84
N VAL A 16 25.36 -29.09 25.95
CA VAL A 16 24.14 -29.22 25.12
C VAL A 16 23.15 -28.10 25.44
N PHE A 17 22.97 -27.75 26.72
CA PHE A 17 22.11 -26.61 27.11
C PHE A 17 22.68 -25.25 26.63
N ALA A 18 23.99 -25.04 26.72
CA ALA A 18 24.65 -23.83 26.21
C ALA A 18 24.57 -23.74 24.69
N PHE A 19 24.64 -24.85 23.97
CA PHE A 19 24.51 -24.90 22.51
C PHE A 19 23.06 -24.62 22.05
N LEU A 20 22.05 -25.08 22.80
CA LEU A 20 20.64 -24.76 22.50
C LEU A 20 20.28 -23.27 22.70
N MET A 21 21.00 -22.58 23.60
CA MET A 21 20.79 -21.14 23.84
C MET A 21 21.48 -20.23 22.79
N LEU A 22 22.30 -20.80 21.90
CA LEU A 22 23.00 -20.08 20.83
C LEU A 22 22.27 -20.16 19.49
N ILE A 23 21.06 -20.73 19.44
CA ILE A 23 20.25 -20.66 18.21
C ILE A 23 19.78 -19.22 18.09
N PRO A 24 20.27 -18.43 17.09
CA PRO A 24 19.73 -17.10 16.85
C PRO A 24 18.26 -17.28 16.54
N VAL A 25 17.38 -16.70 17.34
CA VAL A 25 15.98 -16.52 16.96
C VAL A 25 16.01 -15.56 15.77
N CYS A 26 16.15 -16.14 14.58
CA CYS A 26 15.99 -15.40 13.34
C CYS A 26 14.53 -14.92 13.33
N GLY A 27 14.31 -13.72 13.83
CA GLY A 27 13.01 -13.06 13.73
C GLY A 27 12.66 -12.98 12.26
N VAL A 28 11.72 -13.79 11.81
CA VAL A 28 11.14 -13.65 10.46
C VAL A 28 10.53 -12.25 10.44
N ALA A 29 11.20 -11.31 9.75
CA ALA A 29 10.63 -10.01 9.50
C ALA A 29 9.33 -10.26 8.73
N GLN A 30 8.21 -10.05 9.39
CA GLN A 30 6.90 -10.18 8.76
C GLN A 30 6.79 -9.09 7.70
N ASP A 31 6.55 -9.48 6.45
CA ASP A 31 6.34 -8.53 5.35
C ASP A 31 5.19 -7.58 5.70
N LYS A 32 5.44 -6.28 5.55
CA LYS A 32 4.42 -5.27 5.83
C LYS A 32 3.28 -5.36 4.82
N ILE A 33 2.06 -5.15 5.31
CA ILE A 33 0.90 -4.98 4.43
C ILE A 33 1.01 -3.62 3.75
N LYS A 34 1.12 -3.62 2.42
CA LYS A 34 1.29 -2.41 1.61
C LYS A 34 -0.07 -1.84 1.18
N ILE A 35 -0.28 -0.56 1.44
CA ILE A 35 -1.49 0.17 1.07
C ILE A 35 -1.10 1.30 0.13
N ALA A 36 -1.60 1.28 -1.11
CA ALA A 36 -1.42 2.37 -2.06
C ALA A 36 -2.61 3.32 -2.00
N CYS A 37 -2.35 4.59 -1.69
CA CYS A 37 -3.35 5.65 -1.69
C CYS A 37 -3.28 6.41 -3.02
N ILE A 38 -4.24 6.14 -3.91
CA ILE A 38 -4.40 6.76 -5.22
C ILE A 38 -5.36 7.94 -5.10
N GLY A 39 -5.00 9.09 -5.67
CA GLY A 39 -5.90 10.24 -5.60
C GLY A 39 -5.31 11.50 -6.24
N ASN A 40 -6.03 12.59 -6.04
CA ASN A 40 -5.66 13.93 -6.51
C ASN A 40 -4.97 14.74 -5.39
N SER A 41 -5.09 16.08 -5.41
CA SER A 41 -4.55 17.00 -4.40
C SER A 41 -5.02 16.70 -2.97
N ILE A 42 -6.20 16.11 -2.79
CA ILE A 42 -6.74 15.72 -1.47
C ILE A 42 -5.98 14.49 -0.91
N THR A 43 -5.23 13.80 -1.74
CA THR A 43 -4.38 12.65 -1.36
C THR A 43 -2.90 13.06 -1.33
N GLU A 44 -2.44 13.86 -2.29
CA GLU A 44 -1.07 14.34 -2.39
C GLU A 44 -0.73 15.26 -1.20
N GLY A 45 0.49 15.19 -0.72
CA GLY A 45 0.98 16.05 0.37
C GLY A 45 1.13 15.31 1.69
N ALA A 46 2.06 15.83 2.49
CA ALA A 46 2.50 15.18 3.72
C ALA A 46 1.42 15.17 4.83
N ASP A 47 0.51 16.16 4.81
CA ASP A 47 -0.51 16.31 5.86
C ASP A 47 -1.86 15.71 5.49
N ASN A 48 -1.97 15.16 4.26
CA ASN A 48 -3.20 14.54 3.79
C ASN A 48 -3.39 13.12 4.37
N TYR A 49 -4.58 12.56 4.18
CA TYR A 49 -5.04 11.33 4.86
C TYR A 49 -4.11 10.12 4.83
N PRO A 50 -3.22 9.91 3.84
CA PRO A 50 -2.29 8.76 3.88
C PRO A 50 -1.34 8.80 5.07
N THR A 51 -0.90 10.00 5.50
CA THR A 51 0.00 10.17 6.64
C THR A 51 -0.66 9.82 7.98
N PRO A 52 -1.80 10.40 8.39
CA PRO A 52 -2.49 9.93 9.58
C PRO A 52 -2.92 8.47 9.50
N LEU A 53 -3.32 7.96 8.32
CA LEU A 53 -3.63 6.54 8.13
C LEU A 53 -2.44 5.65 8.49
N ALA A 54 -1.24 5.96 7.98
CA ALA A 54 -0.02 5.21 8.30
C ALA A 54 0.26 5.20 9.81
N ARG A 55 0.09 6.35 10.47
CA ARG A 55 0.28 6.50 11.92
C ARG A 55 -0.71 5.67 12.73
N MET A 56 -1.98 5.63 12.30
CA MET A 56 -3.03 4.88 12.98
C MET A 56 -2.88 3.37 12.81
N LEU A 57 -2.43 2.91 11.66
CA LEU A 57 -2.24 1.50 11.36
C LEU A 57 -0.98 0.91 11.98
N GLY A 58 0.04 1.73 12.23
CA GLY A 58 1.28 1.31 12.89
C GLY A 58 2.24 0.54 11.97
N ASN A 59 3.29 -0.02 12.58
CA ASN A 59 4.47 -0.53 11.88
C ASN A 59 4.25 -1.79 11.02
N GLN A 60 3.12 -2.47 11.17
CA GLN A 60 2.77 -3.65 10.36
C GLN A 60 2.31 -3.26 8.95
N TYR A 61 2.07 -1.97 8.71
CA TYR A 61 1.60 -1.45 7.43
C TYR A 61 2.62 -0.49 6.82
N GLU A 62 2.66 -0.48 5.49
CA GLU A 62 3.41 0.46 4.69
C GLU A 62 2.42 1.21 3.80
N VAL A 63 2.19 2.49 4.09
CA VAL A 63 1.22 3.32 3.34
C VAL A 63 1.99 4.19 2.35
N GLY A 64 1.78 3.93 1.05
CA GLY A 64 2.32 4.72 -0.04
C GLY A 64 1.33 5.81 -0.47
N ASN A 65 1.79 7.06 -0.51
CA ASN A 65 1.01 8.18 -1.05
C ASN A 65 1.35 8.35 -2.53
N PHE A 66 0.37 8.07 -3.40
CA PHE A 66 0.45 8.22 -4.84
C PHE A 66 -0.55 9.26 -5.34
N GLY A 67 -0.87 10.25 -4.51
CA GLY A 67 -1.67 11.40 -4.91
C GLY A 67 -0.98 12.26 -5.97
N LYS A 68 -1.76 12.92 -6.83
CA LYS A 68 -1.26 13.84 -7.86
C LYS A 68 -2.21 15.01 -8.05
N TRP A 69 -1.74 16.20 -7.74
CA TRP A 69 -2.53 17.43 -7.78
C TRP A 69 -3.21 17.65 -9.15
N GLY A 70 -4.48 18.06 -9.14
CA GLY A 70 -5.21 18.43 -10.34
C GLY A 70 -5.69 17.27 -11.23
N HIS A 71 -5.27 16.01 -10.94
CA HIS A 71 -5.49 14.90 -11.86
C HIS A 71 -6.90 14.32 -11.77
N THR A 72 -7.36 13.81 -12.92
CA THR A 72 -8.68 13.20 -13.17
C THR A 72 -8.58 11.67 -13.23
N LEU A 73 -9.69 10.99 -12.93
CA LEU A 73 -9.87 9.57 -13.25
C LEU A 73 -10.07 9.40 -14.76
N LEU A 74 -10.90 10.30 -15.36
CA LEU A 74 -11.18 10.32 -16.78
C LEU A 74 -9.90 10.43 -17.61
N ARG A 75 -9.68 9.50 -18.52
CA ARG A 75 -8.52 9.46 -19.41
C ARG A 75 -8.53 10.55 -20.46
N LYS A 76 -9.73 11.11 -20.75
CA LYS A 76 -9.91 12.29 -21.62
C LYS A 76 -10.00 13.60 -20.84
N GLY A 77 -9.84 13.56 -19.51
CA GLY A 77 -9.77 14.78 -18.71
C GLY A 77 -8.53 15.62 -19.02
N ASP A 78 -8.49 16.84 -18.48
CA ASP A 78 -7.38 17.78 -18.67
C ASP A 78 -6.03 17.25 -18.17
N HIS A 79 -6.03 16.51 -17.08
CA HIS A 79 -4.85 15.90 -16.45
C HIS A 79 -5.12 14.44 -16.07
N PRO A 80 -5.02 13.47 -17.01
CA PRO A 80 -5.33 12.07 -16.72
C PRO A 80 -4.34 11.46 -15.71
N TYR A 81 -4.83 10.94 -14.58
CA TYR A 81 -3.99 10.31 -13.57
C TYR A 81 -3.23 9.09 -14.11
N MET A 82 -3.87 8.30 -14.98
CA MET A 82 -3.29 7.08 -15.53
C MET A 82 -2.10 7.31 -16.47
N SER A 83 -1.83 8.56 -16.86
CA SER A 83 -0.64 8.93 -17.63
C SER A 83 0.55 9.35 -16.78
N THR A 84 0.43 9.31 -15.44
CA THR A 84 1.46 9.81 -14.52
C THR A 84 2.42 8.71 -14.05
N ASP A 85 3.64 9.13 -13.66
CA ASP A 85 4.57 8.25 -12.95
C ASP A 85 4.02 7.75 -11.61
N ALA A 86 3.14 8.53 -10.96
CA ALA A 86 2.48 8.12 -9.73
C ALA A 86 1.66 6.84 -9.93
N PHE A 87 0.91 6.73 -11.04
CA PHE A 87 0.17 5.53 -11.39
C PHE A 87 1.07 4.32 -11.63
N ILE A 88 2.19 4.53 -12.34
CA ILE A 88 3.18 3.47 -12.61
C ILE A 88 3.87 3.02 -11.30
N ASN A 89 4.25 3.98 -10.45
CA ASN A 89 4.93 3.70 -9.20
C ASN A 89 4.02 3.00 -8.19
N ALA A 90 2.72 3.34 -8.18
CA ALA A 90 1.73 2.65 -7.36
C ALA A 90 1.62 1.16 -7.72
N GLN A 91 1.71 0.81 -9.02
CA GLN A 91 1.72 -0.59 -9.47
C GLN A 91 3.04 -1.29 -9.08
N LYS A 92 4.19 -0.63 -9.27
CA LYS A 92 5.52 -1.15 -8.85
C LYS A 92 5.62 -1.38 -7.34
N PHE A 93 4.88 -0.62 -6.56
CA PHE A 93 4.81 -0.77 -5.10
C PHE A 93 4.26 -2.13 -4.68
N GLN A 94 3.55 -2.85 -5.57
CA GLN A 94 2.93 -4.15 -5.33
C GLN A 94 2.06 -4.12 -4.06
N PRO A 95 1.02 -3.27 -4.02
CA PRO A 95 0.18 -3.09 -2.85
C PRO A 95 -0.67 -4.33 -2.55
N ASN A 96 -0.96 -4.58 -1.27
CA ASN A 96 -1.98 -5.54 -0.84
C ASN A 96 -3.39 -4.91 -0.82
N VAL A 97 -3.44 -3.58 -0.66
CA VAL A 97 -4.68 -2.80 -0.69
C VAL A 97 -4.44 -1.55 -1.53
N VAL A 98 -5.41 -1.22 -2.39
CA VAL A 98 -5.43 0.04 -3.16
C VAL A 98 -6.66 0.84 -2.74
N ILE A 99 -6.47 2.08 -2.34
CA ILE A 99 -7.54 3.04 -2.04
C ILE A 99 -7.58 4.04 -3.19
N ILE A 100 -8.69 4.07 -3.95
CA ILE A 100 -8.88 4.99 -5.07
C ILE A 100 -9.79 6.14 -4.62
N LYS A 101 -9.27 7.37 -4.67
CA LYS A 101 -9.98 8.60 -4.32
C LYS A 101 -9.77 9.65 -5.42
N LEU A 102 -10.26 9.36 -6.63
CA LEU A 102 -10.29 10.22 -7.80
C LEU A 102 -11.74 10.54 -8.17
N GLY A 103 -11.98 11.61 -8.92
CA GLY A 103 -13.31 12.02 -9.39
C GLY A 103 -13.65 13.48 -9.08
N THR A 104 -12.99 14.13 -8.12
CA THR A 104 -13.26 15.54 -7.80
C THR A 104 -12.94 16.46 -8.97
N ASN A 105 -11.78 16.31 -9.62
CA ASN A 105 -11.42 17.13 -10.78
C ASN A 105 -12.23 16.76 -12.03
N ASP A 106 -12.72 15.54 -12.09
CA ASP A 106 -13.60 15.03 -13.14
C ASP A 106 -14.94 15.77 -13.17
N SER A 107 -15.42 16.22 -12.00
CA SER A 107 -16.69 16.95 -11.89
C SER A 107 -16.64 18.38 -12.37
N LYS A 108 -15.47 18.92 -12.73
CA LYS A 108 -15.35 20.22 -13.38
C LYS A 108 -16.00 20.20 -14.77
N PRO A 109 -16.66 21.29 -15.20
CA PRO A 109 -17.40 21.33 -16.48
C PRO A 109 -16.57 20.88 -17.69
N GLU A 110 -15.30 21.28 -17.76
CA GLU A 110 -14.38 20.95 -18.84
C GLU A 110 -14.04 19.45 -18.92
N ASN A 111 -14.14 18.71 -17.81
CA ASN A 111 -13.90 17.29 -17.73
C ASN A 111 -15.21 16.48 -17.77
N TRP A 112 -16.26 17.00 -17.12
CA TRP A 112 -17.54 16.29 -16.98
C TRP A 112 -18.29 16.04 -18.28
N LYS A 113 -17.91 16.74 -19.35
CA LYS A 113 -18.38 16.43 -20.72
C LYS A 113 -18.06 15.00 -21.17
N TYR A 114 -17.11 14.33 -20.53
CA TYR A 114 -16.72 12.93 -20.78
C TYR A 114 -17.28 11.95 -19.74
N LYS A 115 -18.25 12.37 -18.92
CA LYS A 115 -18.82 11.59 -17.81
C LYS A 115 -19.24 10.18 -18.16
N ASP A 116 -19.70 9.96 -19.39
CA ASP A 116 -20.18 8.64 -19.86
C ASP A 116 -19.04 7.60 -19.94
N GLU A 117 -17.79 8.06 -19.91
CA GLU A 117 -16.60 7.19 -19.88
C GLU A 117 -16.09 6.92 -18.47
N PHE A 118 -16.65 7.57 -17.44
CA PHE A 118 -16.12 7.52 -16.08
C PHE A 118 -16.09 6.11 -15.50
N GLU A 119 -17.16 5.35 -15.68
CA GLU A 119 -17.26 3.96 -15.21
C GLU A 119 -16.25 3.07 -15.92
N THR A 120 -16.17 3.16 -17.24
CA THR A 120 -15.20 2.40 -18.07
C THR A 120 -13.75 2.70 -17.67
N ASP A 121 -13.42 3.95 -17.41
CA ASP A 121 -12.08 4.36 -17.01
C ASP A 121 -11.76 3.89 -15.56
N LEU A 122 -12.76 3.89 -14.67
CA LEU A 122 -12.62 3.32 -13.32
C LEU A 122 -12.38 1.80 -13.39
N GLU A 123 -13.15 1.07 -14.19
CA GLU A 123 -12.97 -0.36 -14.42
C GLU A 123 -11.58 -0.68 -14.99
N TYR A 124 -11.12 0.14 -15.93
CA TYR A 124 -9.76 0.00 -16.47
C TYR A 124 -8.70 0.17 -15.38
N MET A 125 -8.83 1.18 -14.51
CA MET A 125 -7.89 1.39 -13.38
C MET A 125 -7.93 0.20 -12.42
N ILE A 126 -9.11 -0.28 -12.03
CA ILE A 126 -9.31 -1.43 -11.15
C ILE A 126 -8.63 -2.67 -11.76
N SER A 127 -8.94 -2.97 -13.02
CA SER A 127 -8.40 -4.14 -13.73
C SER A 127 -6.88 -4.10 -13.84
N THR A 128 -6.31 -2.89 -13.98
CA THR A 128 -4.85 -2.71 -14.02
C THR A 128 -4.21 -3.09 -12.69
N PHE A 129 -4.76 -2.66 -11.56
CA PHE A 129 -4.26 -3.06 -10.24
C PHE A 129 -4.50 -4.54 -9.94
N GLN A 130 -5.62 -5.11 -10.37
CA GLN A 130 -5.91 -6.54 -10.20
C GLN A 130 -4.92 -7.46 -10.94
N LYS A 131 -4.25 -6.95 -11.99
CA LYS A 131 -3.19 -7.64 -12.73
C LYS A 131 -1.82 -7.56 -12.03
N CYS A 132 -1.66 -6.74 -10.99
CA CYS A 132 -0.44 -6.73 -10.19
C CYS A 132 -0.23 -8.11 -9.53
N GLY A 133 1.03 -8.53 -9.37
CA GLY A 133 1.38 -9.82 -8.75
C GLY A 133 0.82 -9.99 -7.34
N SER A 134 0.68 -8.89 -6.60
CA SER A 134 0.10 -8.84 -5.25
C SER A 134 -1.42 -9.06 -5.19
N LYS A 135 -2.14 -8.95 -6.33
CA LYS A 135 -3.61 -9.08 -6.43
C LYS A 135 -4.35 -8.29 -5.34
N PRO A 136 -4.22 -6.96 -5.30
CA PRO A 136 -4.69 -6.14 -4.21
C PRO A 136 -6.20 -6.14 -4.02
N LYS A 137 -6.64 -5.96 -2.77
CA LYS A 137 -8.02 -5.55 -2.49
C LYS A 137 -8.20 -4.09 -2.90
N ILE A 138 -9.26 -3.78 -3.66
CA ILE A 138 -9.55 -2.43 -4.12
C ILE A 138 -10.66 -1.82 -3.25
N ILE A 139 -10.41 -0.60 -2.78
CA ILE A 139 -11.37 0.24 -2.04
C ILE A 139 -11.58 1.52 -2.85
N ILE A 140 -12.83 1.81 -3.20
CA ILE A 140 -13.19 3.02 -3.93
C ILE A 140 -13.85 3.99 -2.95
N CYS A 141 -13.30 5.19 -2.85
CA CYS A 141 -13.86 6.26 -2.04
C CYS A 141 -14.81 7.12 -2.89
N ARG A 142 -15.99 7.41 -2.36
CA ARG A 142 -16.87 8.41 -2.96
C ARG A 142 -16.18 9.78 -2.89
N CYS A 143 -16.05 10.44 -4.03
CA CYS A 143 -15.45 11.77 -4.11
C CYS A 143 -16.48 12.88 -3.85
N ILE A 144 -16.00 13.99 -3.30
CA ILE A 144 -16.76 15.23 -3.21
C ILE A 144 -16.57 15.95 -4.55
N PRO A 145 -17.63 16.37 -5.24
CA PRO A 145 -17.52 17.18 -6.46
C PRO A 145 -16.75 18.47 -6.19
N ALA A 146 -16.06 18.99 -7.22
CA ALA A 146 -15.47 20.31 -7.14
C ALA A 146 -16.62 21.34 -6.97
N SER A 147 -16.48 22.26 -6.02
CA SER A 147 -17.44 23.38 -5.92
C SER A 147 -17.26 24.29 -7.11
N ASN A 148 -18.36 24.62 -7.79
CA ASN A 148 -18.37 25.72 -8.75
C ASN A 148 -18.29 27.01 -7.93
N THR A 149 -17.08 27.55 -7.71
CA THR A 149 -16.86 28.91 -7.20
C THR A 149 -16.58 29.82 -8.36
#